data_b1188c9ae161f44320525cb0319cfcd0
#
_entry.id   b1188c9ae161f44320525cb0319cfcd0
#
_cell.length_a   1.000
_cell.length_b   1.000
_cell.length_c   1.000
_cell.angle_alpha   90.00
_cell.angle_beta   90.00
_cell.angle_gamma   90.00
#
_symmetry.space_group_name_H-M   'P 1'
#
loop_
_entity.id
_entity.type
_entity.pdbx_description
1 polymer ?
#
loop_
_entity_poly.entity_id
_entity_poly.type
_entity_poly.pdbx_seq_one_letter_code
_entity_poly.pdbx_strand_id
1 'polypeptide(L)'
;MGGPVKVSAVSYINSYPFIHGLQQSGIAPALDLSLDVPAECARKVVQGEADIGLMPVAELPKVDGGQVITDMCIGADGRVETVCLYSEEPLKEVRTVLLDPESRTSARLVQLLARYHWRIKPQWTEAEAGFEGRIHGTTAGLVIGDRAFALNNQHSHIYDLAHEWKVWTGLPFVFAAWVANRPLSESFLSGFSAALRWGVDNRTQAVQAMLSPEIDPTPKMNYVQRSISYELDLAKQEAMRLFLRL
;
A
#
# COMPACT_ATOMS: atom_id res chain seq x y z
N MET A 1 -25.30 -5.93 -22.26
CA MET A 1 -24.83 -5.67 -20.88
C MET A 1 -23.40 -6.23 -20.83
N GLY A 2 -22.41 -5.41 -20.49
CA GLY A 2 -21.03 -5.90 -20.31
C GLY A 2 -20.98 -6.87 -19.14
N GLY A 3 -19.99 -7.79 -19.14
CA GLY A 3 -19.74 -8.68 -18.00
C GLY A 3 -19.41 -7.91 -16.71
N PRO A 4 -19.18 -8.62 -15.58
CA PRO A 4 -18.82 -7.98 -14.31
C PRO A 4 -17.50 -7.18 -14.47
N VAL A 5 -17.40 -6.10 -13.71
CA VAL A 5 -16.17 -5.27 -13.68
C VAL A 5 -15.09 -6.03 -12.91
N LYS A 6 -13.95 -6.25 -13.55
CA LYS A 6 -12.81 -6.95 -12.96
C LYS A 6 -12.04 -6.02 -12.03
N VAL A 7 -11.98 -6.37 -10.75
CA VAL A 7 -11.35 -5.57 -9.69
C VAL A 7 -10.22 -6.36 -9.05
N SER A 8 -9.01 -5.81 -9.01
CA SER A 8 -7.87 -6.36 -8.29
C SER A 8 -7.60 -5.53 -7.03
N ALA A 9 -7.79 -6.13 -5.86
CA ALA A 9 -7.55 -5.51 -4.56
C ALA A 9 -6.33 -6.14 -3.86
N VAL A 10 -5.64 -5.33 -3.07
CA VAL A 10 -4.49 -5.81 -2.29
C VAL A 10 -4.98 -6.70 -1.13
N SER A 11 -4.35 -7.85 -0.95
CA SER A 11 -4.73 -8.88 0.04
C SER A 11 -4.26 -8.60 1.47
N TYR A 12 -3.59 -7.46 1.74
CA TYR A 12 -3.10 -7.09 3.07
C TYR A 12 -4.20 -6.53 3.98
N ILE A 13 -3.95 -6.61 5.29
CA ILE A 13 -4.87 -6.14 6.34
C ILE A 13 -5.30 -4.68 6.15
N ASN A 14 -4.44 -3.80 5.64
CA ASN A 14 -4.79 -2.41 5.35
C ASN A 14 -5.91 -2.26 4.31
N SER A 15 -6.15 -3.26 3.48
CA SER A 15 -7.20 -3.27 2.46
C SER A 15 -8.48 -3.97 2.91
N TYR A 16 -8.49 -4.64 4.05
CA TYR A 16 -9.67 -5.38 4.55
C TYR A 16 -10.93 -4.51 4.63
N PRO A 17 -10.87 -3.25 5.09
CA PRO A 17 -12.04 -2.37 5.04
C PRO A 17 -12.63 -2.23 3.64
N PHE A 18 -11.79 -2.01 2.64
CA PHE A 18 -12.23 -1.89 1.26
C PHE A 18 -12.86 -3.18 0.73
N ILE A 19 -12.17 -4.32 0.93
CA ILE A 19 -12.63 -5.64 0.47
C ILE A 19 -13.98 -5.96 1.11
N HIS A 20 -14.11 -5.77 2.42
CA HIS A 20 -15.35 -6.00 3.15
C HIS A 20 -16.48 -5.11 2.63
N GLY A 21 -16.20 -3.81 2.42
CA GLY A 21 -17.17 -2.88 1.85
C GLY A 21 -17.65 -3.31 0.47
N LEU A 22 -16.76 -3.69 -0.42
CA LEU A 22 -17.12 -4.17 -1.76
C LEU A 22 -17.96 -5.45 -1.71
N GLN A 23 -17.60 -6.42 -0.86
CA GLN A 23 -18.30 -7.69 -0.73
C GLN A 23 -19.68 -7.56 -0.10
N GLN A 24 -19.90 -6.63 0.84
CA GLN A 24 -21.17 -6.42 1.54
C GLN A 24 -22.09 -5.41 0.84
N SER A 25 -21.63 -4.77 -0.23
CA SER A 25 -22.39 -3.73 -0.92
C SER A 25 -23.34 -4.27 -1.99
N GLY A 26 -24.31 -3.44 -2.39
CA GLY A 26 -25.23 -3.74 -3.50
C GLY A 26 -24.55 -3.85 -4.87
N ILE A 27 -23.30 -3.40 -5.03
CA ILE A 27 -22.55 -3.57 -6.28
C ILE A 27 -21.80 -4.90 -6.36
N ALA A 28 -21.70 -5.67 -5.28
CA ALA A 28 -20.95 -6.93 -5.25
C ALA A 28 -21.27 -7.87 -6.42
N PRO A 29 -22.55 -8.07 -6.84
CA PRO A 29 -22.86 -8.90 -8.00
C PRO A 29 -22.33 -8.38 -9.35
N ALA A 30 -21.97 -7.08 -9.42
CA ALA A 30 -21.40 -6.47 -10.63
C ALA A 30 -19.87 -6.53 -10.65
N LEU A 31 -19.22 -7.10 -9.62
CA LEU A 31 -17.78 -7.19 -9.48
C LEU A 31 -17.27 -8.62 -9.69
N ASP A 32 -16.14 -8.72 -10.38
CA ASP A 32 -15.25 -9.89 -10.37
C ASP A 32 -14.00 -9.50 -9.58
N LEU A 33 -14.00 -9.77 -8.25
CA LEU A 33 -13.00 -9.31 -7.31
C LEU A 33 -11.92 -10.36 -7.09
N SER A 34 -10.67 -10.03 -7.44
CA SER A 34 -9.48 -10.80 -7.09
C SER A 34 -8.69 -10.13 -5.97
N LEU A 35 -8.02 -10.95 -5.14
CA LEU A 35 -7.14 -10.49 -4.08
C LEU A 35 -5.69 -10.85 -4.44
N ASP A 36 -4.85 -9.84 -4.54
CA ASP A 36 -3.51 -9.97 -5.10
C ASP A 36 -2.48 -9.23 -4.24
N VAL A 37 -1.18 -9.48 -4.45
CA VAL A 37 -0.12 -8.63 -3.91
C VAL A 37 -0.03 -7.32 -4.70
N PRO A 38 0.51 -6.22 -4.13
CA PRO A 38 0.51 -4.90 -4.78
C PRO A 38 1.11 -4.89 -6.20
N ALA A 39 2.21 -5.62 -6.41
CA ALA A 39 2.86 -5.72 -7.70
C ALA A 39 1.97 -6.39 -8.76
N GLU A 40 1.17 -7.39 -8.34
CA GLU A 40 0.25 -8.11 -9.23
C GLU A 40 -0.99 -7.28 -9.53
N CYS A 41 -1.53 -6.52 -8.57
CA CYS A 41 -2.60 -5.55 -8.83
C CYS A 41 -2.18 -4.58 -9.95
N ALA A 42 -0.97 -4.03 -9.87
CA ALA A 42 -0.45 -3.13 -10.89
C ALA A 42 -0.32 -3.82 -12.26
N ARG A 43 0.25 -5.03 -12.29
CA ARG A 43 0.41 -5.80 -13.53
C ARG A 43 -0.93 -6.03 -14.22
N LYS A 44 -1.94 -6.48 -13.48
CA LYS A 44 -3.27 -6.78 -14.03
C LYS A 44 -3.93 -5.55 -14.65
N VAL A 45 -3.85 -4.39 -13.99
CA VAL A 45 -4.44 -3.15 -14.52
C VAL A 45 -3.68 -2.65 -15.75
N VAL A 46 -2.34 -2.65 -15.69
CA VAL A 46 -1.49 -2.21 -16.83
C VAL A 46 -1.70 -3.10 -18.04
N GLN A 47 -1.89 -4.41 -17.87
CA GLN A 47 -2.12 -5.37 -18.96
C GLN A 47 -3.59 -5.50 -19.40
N GLY A 48 -4.52 -4.79 -18.75
CA GLY A 48 -5.95 -4.85 -19.06
C GLY A 48 -6.63 -6.15 -18.61
N GLU A 49 -6.00 -6.92 -17.73
CA GLU A 49 -6.59 -8.12 -17.13
C GLU A 49 -7.57 -7.77 -16.00
N ALA A 50 -7.39 -6.63 -15.36
CA ALA A 50 -8.34 -5.99 -14.44
C ALA A 50 -8.73 -4.61 -14.96
N ASP A 51 -9.99 -4.22 -14.78
CA ASP A 51 -10.53 -2.90 -15.14
C ASP A 51 -10.18 -1.85 -14.09
N ILE A 52 -10.17 -2.27 -12.82
CA ILE A 52 -9.88 -1.45 -11.64
C ILE A 52 -8.86 -2.17 -10.77
N GLY A 53 -7.93 -1.40 -10.18
CA GLY A 53 -7.02 -1.95 -9.18
C GLY A 53 -6.71 -0.98 -8.05
N LEU A 54 -6.46 -1.54 -6.86
CA LEU A 54 -5.81 -0.81 -5.78
C LEU A 54 -4.31 -0.79 -6.08
N MET A 55 -3.89 0.20 -6.84
CA MET A 55 -2.57 0.25 -7.46
C MET A 55 -1.52 0.97 -6.60
N PRO A 56 -0.29 0.44 -6.52
CA PRO A 56 0.86 1.21 -6.05
C PRO A 56 1.00 2.51 -6.84
N VAL A 57 1.14 3.64 -6.12
CA VAL A 57 1.19 4.99 -6.74
C VAL A 57 2.34 5.12 -7.74
N ALA A 58 3.49 4.48 -7.49
CA ALA A 58 4.63 4.49 -8.43
C ALA A 58 4.31 3.89 -9.81
N GLU A 59 3.27 3.07 -9.92
CA GLU A 59 2.88 2.39 -11.17
C GLU A 59 1.80 3.16 -11.97
N LEU A 60 1.20 4.20 -11.39
CA LEU A 60 0.18 5.04 -12.04
C LEU A 60 0.59 5.54 -13.43
N PRO A 61 1.83 6.04 -13.65
CA PRO A 61 2.23 6.53 -14.97
C PRO A 61 2.30 5.46 -16.06
N LYS A 62 2.22 4.17 -15.70
CA LYS A 62 2.27 3.06 -16.67
C LYS A 62 0.88 2.66 -17.20
N VAL A 63 -0.19 3.19 -16.62
CA VAL A 63 -1.56 2.89 -17.06
C VAL A 63 -1.97 3.90 -18.12
N ASP A 64 -2.05 3.47 -19.35
CA ASP A 64 -2.52 4.32 -20.44
C ASP A 64 -3.98 4.74 -20.23
N GLY A 65 -4.22 6.05 -20.22
CA GLY A 65 -5.55 6.61 -19.88
C GLY A 65 -6.02 6.37 -18.45
N GLY A 66 -5.13 5.91 -17.57
CA GLY A 66 -5.46 5.56 -16.18
C GLY A 66 -5.95 6.77 -15.37
N GLN A 67 -7.01 6.56 -14.60
CA GLN A 67 -7.63 7.57 -13.75
C GLN A 67 -7.77 7.08 -12.32
N VAL A 68 -7.43 7.94 -11.35
CA VAL A 68 -7.83 7.73 -9.95
C VAL A 68 -9.33 7.99 -9.86
N ILE A 69 -10.10 6.97 -9.43
CA ILE A 69 -11.57 6.95 -9.57
C ILE A 69 -12.33 7.21 -8.27
N THR A 70 -11.65 7.41 -7.16
CA THR A 70 -12.27 7.62 -5.85
C THR A 70 -11.38 8.48 -4.95
N ASP A 71 -11.97 9.06 -3.94
CA ASP A 71 -11.32 9.78 -2.85
C ASP A 71 -10.80 8.86 -1.73
N MET A 72 -10.66 7.56 -1.99
CA MET A 72 -10.13 6.57 -1.06
C MET A 72 -8.76 6.04 -1.52
N CYS A 73 -7.86 5.85 -0.55
CA CYS A 73 -6.48 5.38 -0.79
C CYS A 73 -5.96 4.56 0.39
N ILE A 74 -4.82 3.93 0.21
CA ILE A 74 -3.97 3.46 1.32
C ILE A 74 -2.86 4.49 1.51
N GLY A 75 -2.98 5.27 2.57
CA GLY A 75 -2.01 6.30 2.93
C GLY A 75 -1.70 6.30 4.43
N ALA A 76 -0.81 7.21 4.84
CA ALA A 76 -0.49 7.46 6.25
C ALA A 76 -0.12 8.94 6.47
N ASP A 77 -0.51 9.47 7.61
CA ASP A 77 -0.11 10.80 8.05
C ASP A 77 0.82 10.68 9.29
N GLY A 78 2.04 10.25 9.05
CA GLY A 78 3.03 9.85 10.05
C GLY A 78 3.42 8.39 9.89
N ARG A 79 3.50 7.63 10.98
CA ARG A 79 3.92 6.23 10.94
C ARG A 79 2.85 5.34 10.31
N VAL A 80 3.30 4.44 9.43
CA VAL A 80 2.45 3.40 8.81
C VAL A 80 2.63 2.02 9.45
N GLU A 81 3.75 1.80 10.14
CA GLU A 81 4.13 0.58 10.87
C GLU A 81 4.42 -0.67 10.01
N THR A 82 3.86 -0.74 8.81
CA THR A 82 3.97 -1.92 7.93
C THR A 82 4.71 -1.63 6.61
N VAL A 83 5.43 -0.53 6.53
CA VAL A 83 6.31 -0.21 5.41
C VAL A 83 7.59 0.37 5.98
N CYS A 84 8.54 -0.51 6.30
CA CYS A 84 9.74 -0.15 7.05
C CYS A 84 11.01 -0.69 6.41
N LEU A 85 12.08 0.09 6.55
CA LEU A 85 13.44 -0.38 6.34
C LEU A 85 13.99 -0.88 7.70
N TYR A 86 14.31 -2.17 7.76
CA TYR A 86 14.88 -2.84 8.93
C TYR A 86 16.39 -2.97 8.78
N SER A 87 17.14 -2.73 9.87
CA SER A 87 18.59 -2.85 9.88
C SER A 87 19.12 -3.19 11.29
N GLU A 88 20.23 -3.90 11.36
CA GLU A 88 20.99 -4.07 12.60
C GLU A 88 21.92 -2.87 12.86
N GLU A 89 22.46 -2.28 11.78
CA GLU A 89 23.36 -1.15 11.85
C GLU A 89 22.65 0.18 11.54
N PRO A 90 23.16 1.33 12.02
CA PRO A 90 22.64 2.64 11.66
C PRO A 90 22.72 2.89 10.14
N LEU A 91 21.84 3.74 9.59
CA LEU A 91 21.73 4.03 8.14
C LEU A 91 23.09 4.33 7.47
N LYS A 92 24.00 5.00 8.16
CA LYS A 92 25.31 5.36 7.61
C LYS A 92 26.23 4.16 7.35
N GLU A 93 26.00 3.08 8.06
CA GLU A 93 26.75 1.82 7.95
C GLU A 93 26.10 0.83 6.99
N VAL A 94 24.85 1.10 6.56
CA VAL A 94 24.13 0.24 5.60
C VAL A 94 24.81 0.31 4.23
N ARG A 95 25.24 -0.84 3.72
CA ARG A 95 25.90 -1.00 2.42
C ARG A 95 24.99 -1.62 1.36
N THR A 96 24.07 -2.49 1.77
CA THR A 96 23.13 -3.17 0.88
C THR A 96 21.72 -3.00 1.41
N VAL A 97 20.77 -2.76 0.52
CA VAL A 97 19.34 -2.77 0.83
C VAL A 97 18.66 -3.80 -0.04
N LEU A 98 18.03 -4.77 0.59
CA LEU A 98 17.16 -5.76 -0.04
C LEU A 98 15.78 -5.12 -0.26
N LEU A 99 15.31 -5.13 -1.50
CA LEU A 99 14.00 -4.59 -1.88
C LEU A 99 12.98 -5.72 -1.93
N ASP A 100 11.86 -5.53 -1.24
CA ASP A 100 10.73 -6.45 -1.22
C ASP A 100 10.15 -6.65 -2.63
N PRO A 101 10.03 -7.89 -3.14
CA PRO A 101 9.57 -8.16 -4.50
C PRO A 101 8.09 -7.78 -4.73
N GLU A 102 7.29 -7.71 -3.67
CA GLU A 102 5.88 -7.30 -3.73
C GLU A 102 5.70 -5.78 -3.78
N SER A 103 6.78 -5.03 -3.49
CA SER A 103 6.75 -3.56 -3.41
C SER A 103 7.05 -2.90 -4.75
N ARG A 104 6.34 -1.78 -5.02
CA ARG A 104 6.66 -0.85 -6.12
C ARG A 104 6.83 0.57 -5.57
N THR A 105 5.79 1.09 -4.92
CA THR A 105 5.82 2.45 -4.34
C THR A 105 6.88 2.57 -3.25
N SER A 106 6.95 1.60 -2.32
CA SER A 106 7.88 1.67 -1.20
C SER A 106 9.32 1.46 -1.64
N ALA A 107 9.57 0.63 -2.67
CA ALA A 107 10.88 0.48 -3.27
C ALA A 107 11.40 1.80 -3.87
N ARG A 108 10.55 2.55 -4.59
CA ARG A 108 10.91 3.89 -5.06
C ARG A 108 11.07 4.88 -3.91
N LEU A 109 10.17 4.84 -2.91
CA LEU A 109 10.22 5.75 -1.75
C LEU A 109 11.51 5.61 -0.98
N VAL A 110 11.96 4.39 -0.65
CA VAL A 110 13.21 4.17 0.10
C VAL A 110 14.42 4.68 -0.67
N GLN A 111 14.42 4.56 -2.01
CA GLN A 111 15.49 5.11 -2.86
C GLN A 111 15.50 6.65 -2.86
N LEU A 112 14.32 7.28 -2.90
CA LEU A 112 14.20 8.74 -2.80
C LEU A 112 14.65 9.24 -1.42
N LEU A 113 14.24 8.58 -0.34
CA LEU A 113 14.68 8.90 1.02
C LEU A 113 16.19 8.73 1.17
N ALA A 114 16.76 7.65 0.66
CA ALA A 114 18.21 7.43 0.67
C ALA A 114 18.94 8.57 -0.03
N ARG A 115 18.47 9.00 -1.19
CA ARG A 115 19.13 10.03 -2.01
C ARG A 115 18.99 11.44 -1.44
N TYR A 116 17.78 11.83 -1.04
CA TYR A 116 17.47 13.23 -0.77
C TYR A 116 17.36 13.56 0.71
N HIS A 117 16.95 12.61 1.55
CA HIS A 117 16.75 12.80 2.98
C HIS A 117 17.92 12.27 3.80
N TRP A 118 18.21 10.97 3.71
CA TRP A 118 19.28 10.33 4.49
C TRP A 118 20.68 10.53 3.91
N ARG A 119 20.78 10.83 2.60
CA ARG A 119 22.02 11.07 1.87
C ARG A 119 23.00 9.90 1.94
N ILE A 120 22.48 8.70 1.80
CA ILE A 120 23.23 7.45 1.71
C ILE A 120 23.15 6.87 0.29
N LYS A 121 24.10 6.00 -0.05
CA LYS A 121 24.18 5.35 -1.39
C LYS A 121 24.45 3.86 -1.24
N PRO A 122 23.48 3.08 -0.71
CA PRO A 122 23.64 1.64 -0.62
C PRO A 122 23.53 0.97 -1.99
N GLN A 123 24.01 -0.27 -2.09
CA GLN A 123 23.68 -1.14 -3.22
C GLN A 123 22.23 -1.61 -3.07
N TRP A 124 21.45 -1.50 -4.13
CA TRP A 124 20.07 -1.98 -4.19
C TRP A 124 20.05 -3.38 -4.79
N THR A 125 19.36 -4.30 -4.14
CA THR A 125 19.23 -5.69 -4.59
C THR A 125 17.76 -6.11 -4.49
N GLU A 126 17.17 -6.54 -5.59
CA GLU A 126 15.85 -7.19 -5.56
C GLU A 126 15.97 -8.50 -4.79
N ALA A 127 15.10 -8.70 -3.81
CA ALA A 127 15.09 -9.89 -2.99
C ALA A 127 14.08 -10.93 -3.52
N GLU A 128 14.27 -12.17 -3.14
CA GLU A 128 13.27 -13.21 -3.29
C GLU A 128 12.36 -13.26 -2.05
N ALA A 129 11.18 -13.86 -2.16
CA ALA A 129 10.29 -14.03 -1.02
C ALA A 129 10.99 -14.78 0.13
N GLY A 130 10.77 -14.35 1.37
CA GLY A 130 11.41 -14.96 2.54
C GLY A 130 12.82 -14.45 2.84
N PHE A 131 13.19 -13.29 2.30
CA PHE A 131 14.53 -12.69 2.48
C PHE A 131 14.80 -12.11 3.88
N GLU A 132 13.80 -12.04 4.74
CA GLU A 132 13.85 -11.35 6.04
C GLU A 132 15.02 -11.85 6.90
N GLY A 133 15.34 -13.14 6.87
CA GLY A 133 16.49 -13.72 7.57
C GLY A 133 17.87 -13.28 7.04
N ARG A 134 17.91 -12.57 5.92
CA ARG A 134 19.15 -11.99 5.34
C ARG A 134 19.41 -10.55 5.81
N ILE A 135 18.50 -9.98 6.61
CA ILE A 135 18.65 -8.63 7.18
C ILE A 135 19.57 -8.76 8.40
N HIS A 136 20.88 -8.57 8.18
CA HIS A 136 21.89 -8.64 9.25
C HIS A 136 23.16 -7.85 8.88
N GLY A 137 23.92 -7.42 9.88
CA GLY A 137 25.11 -6.60 9.69
C GLY A 137 24.81 -5.36 8.88
N THR A 138 25.58 -5.09 7.82
CA THR A 138 25.40 -3.92 6.94
C THR A 138 24.34 -4.12 5.84
N THR A 139 23.59 -5.22 5.87
CA THR A 139 22.49 -5.49 4.96
C THR A 139 21.15 -5.15 5.62
N ALA A 140 20.49 -4.12 5.13
CA ALA A 140 19.14 -3.74 5.51
C ALA A 140 18.11 -4.37 4.56
N GLY A 141 16.84 -4.41 4.97
CA GLY A 141 15.74 -4.91 4.14
C GLY A 141 14.51 -4.02 4.22
N LEU A 142 13.98 -3.65 3.07
CA LEU A 142 12.66 -3.06 2.97
C LEU A 142 11.62 -4.18 3.04
N VAL A 143 10.76 -4.16 4.04
CA VAL A 143 9.66 -5.12 4.19
C VAL A 143 8.34 -4.37 4.22
N ILE A 144 7.34 -4.91 3.49
CA ILE A 144 6.00 -4.33 3.41
C ILE A 144 4.91 -5.31 3.82
N GLY A 145 3.74 -4.76 4.14
CA GLY A 145 2.54 -5.52 4.44
C GLY A 145 2.59 -6.27 5.77
N ASP A 146 1.80 -7.32 5.86
CA ASP A 146 1.52 -8.01 7.12
C ASP A 146 2.75 -8.68 7.74
N ARG A 147 3.78 -8.99 6.93
CA ARG A 147 5.05 -9.54 7.40
C ARG A 147 5.81 -8.61 8.34
N ALA A 148 5.62 -7.30 8.19
CA ALA A 148 6.24 -6.30 9.05
C ALA A 148 5.84 -6.44 10.53
N PHE A 149 4.63 -6.92 10.83
CA PHE A 149 4.21 -7.13 12.22
C PHE A 149 5.12 -8.09 13.00
N ALA A 150 5.66 -9.10 12.32
CA ALA A 150 6.57 -10.07 12.96
C ALA A 150 7.96 -9.47 13.22
N LEU A 151 8.38 -8.43 12.47
CA LEU A 151 9.73 -7.87 12.53
C LEU A 151 9.86 -6.67 13.48
N ASN A 152 8.76 -6.08 13.92
CA ASN A 152 8.73 -4.81 14.65
C ASN A 152 9.51 -4.77 15.98
N ASN A 153 10.05 -5.90 16.46
CA ASN A 153 10.88 -5.95 17.68
C ASN A 153 12.14 -6.80 17.48
N GLN A 154 12.52 -7.10 16.23
CA GLN A 154 13.63 -8.01 15.94
C GLN A 154 14.91 -7.31 15.49
N HIS A 155 14.83 -6.04 15.10
CA HIS A 155 15.95 -5.26 14.58
C HIS A 155 16.24 -4.02 15.42
N SER A 156 17.53 -3.66 15.53
CA SER A 156 17.98 -2.51 16.32
C SER A 156 17.52 -1.18 15.74
N HIS A 157 17.37 -1.12 14.42
CA HIS A 157 16.96 0.09 13.69
C HIS A 157 15.79 -0.19 12.77
N ILE A 158 14.71 0.58 12.94
CA ILE A 158 13.48 0.49 12.14
C ILE A 158 13.15 1.89 11.65
N TYR A 159 13.19 2.08 10.33
CA TYR A 159 12.88 3.35 9.67
C TYR A 159 11.53 3.20 8.95
N ASP A 160 10.49 3.81 9.50
CA ASP A 160 9.14 3.83 8.93
C ASP A 160 9.12 4.84 7.77
N LEU A 161 8.89 4.36 6.55
CA LEU A 161 9.07 5.20 5.36
C LEU A 161 8.05 6.33 5.24
N ALA A 162 6.83 6.16 5.75
CA ALA A 162 5.84 7.24 5.75
C ALA A 162 6.21 8.34 6.75
N HIS A 163 6.73 7.94 7.92
CA HIS A 163 7.26 8.87 8.90
C HIS A 163 8.45 9.68 8.35
N GLU A 164 9.42 8.99 7.75
CA GLU A 164 10.60 9.61 7.15
C GLU A 164 10.23 10.58 6.00
N TRP A 165 9.25 10.20 5.18
CA TRP A 165 8.71 11.09 4.17
C TRP A 165 8.09 12.35 4.79
N LYS A 166 7.28 12.20 5.84
CA LYS A 166 6.67 13.34 6.53
C LYS A 166 7.70 14.25 7.19
N VAL A 167 8.74 13.69 7.81
CA VAL A 167 9.85 14.46 8.39
C VAL A 167 10.57 15.28 7.30
N TRP A 168 10.80 14.70 6.12
CA TRP A 168 11.48 15.36 5.02
C TRP A 168 10.62 16.41 4.32
N THR A 169 9.35 16.10 4.03
CA THR A 169 8.51 16.94 3.15
C THR A 169 7.42 17.73 3.87
N GLY A 170 7.08 17.37 5.10
CA GLY A 170 5.92 17.89 5.84
C GLY A 170 4.57 17.29 5.41
N LEU A 171 4.54 16.47 4.35
CA LEU A 171 3.33 15.93 3.76
C LEU A 171 3.03 14.49 4.23
N PRO A 172 1.75 14.06 4.25
CA PRO A 172 1.39 12.65 4.39
C PRO A 172 1.91 11.83 3.19
N PHE A 173 1.78 10.50 3.23
CA PHE A 173 2.19 9.65 2.11
C PHE A 173 1.03 8.79 1.60
N VAL A 174 1.02 8.50 0.27
CA VAL A 174 0.05 7.60 -0.38
C VAL A 174 0.80 6.43 -0.99
N PHE A 175 0.48 5.22 -0.54
CA PHE A 175 1.09 3.99 -1.04
C PHE A 175 0.34 3.42 -2.24
N ALA A 176 -1.00 3.42 -2.18
CA ALA A 176 -1.86 2.90 -3.24
C ALA A 176 -3.14 3.72 -3.38
N ALA A 177 -3.65 3.80 -4.60
CA ALA A 177 -4.92 4.45 -4.94
C ALA A 177 -5.75 3.55 -5.87
N TRP A 178 -7.06 3.75 -5.89
CA TRP A 178 -7.96 3.04 -6.79
C TRP A 178 -7.91 3.67 -8.18
N VAL A 179 -7.50 2.87 -9.16
CA VAL A 179 -7.27 3.30 -10.55
C VAL A 179 -8.09 2.44 -11.50
N ALA A 180 -8.75 3.09 -12.45
CA ALA A 180 -9.35 2.41 -13.60
C ALA A 180 -8.53 2.68 -14.86
N ASN A 181 -8.42 1.68 -15.75
CA ASN A 181 -7.76 1.78 -17.06
C ASN A 181 -8.74 2.07 -18.21
N ARG A 182 -10.01 2.23 -17.92
CA ARG A 182 -11.07 2.58 -18.88
C ARG A 182 -12.16 3.41 -18.23
N PRO A 183 -12.96 4.14 -18.98
CA PRO A 183 -14.14 4.83 -18.48
C PRO A 183 -15.16 3.87 -17.87
N LEU A 184 -15.76 4.27 -16.76
CA LEU A 184 -16.83 3.57 -16.05
C LEU A 184 -18.02 4.51 -15.87
N SER A 185 -19.24 3.97 -15.74
CA SER A 185 -20.42 4.82 -15.55
C SER A 185 -20.39 5.55 -14.21
N GLU A 186 -20.94 6.76 -14.15
CA GLU A 186 -21.02 7.54 -12.90
C GLU A 186 -21.78 6.80 -11.80
N SER A 187 -22.84 6.08 -12.16
CA SER A 187 -23.61 5.28 -11.21
C SER A 187 -22.77 4.16 -10.60
N PHE A 188 -21.91 3.48 -11.40
CA PHE A 188 -20.97 2.48 -10.90
C PHE A 188 -19.93 3.13 -9.97
N LEU A 189 -19.30 4.22 -10.39
CA LEU A 189 -18.27 4.92 -9.60
C LEU A 189 -18.84 5.42 -8.26
N SER A 190 -20.06 5.94 -8.26
CA SER A 190 -20.75 6.36 -7.02
C SER A 190 -20.99 5.17 -6.08
N GLY A 191 -21.51 4.04 -6.61
CA GLY A 191 -21.71 2.82 -5.84
C GLY A 191 -20.40 2.23 -5.30
N PHE A 192 -19.33 2.24 -6.13
CA PHE A 192 -18.00 1.77 -5.76
C PHE A 192 -17.42 2.61 -4.61
N SER A 193 -17.43 3.93 -4.74
CA SER A 193 -16.94 4.85 -3.70
C SER A 193 -17.75 4.72 -2.41
N ALA A 194 -19.08 4.59 -2.51
CA ALA A 194 -19.93 4.38 -1.33
C ALA A 194 -19.59 3.07 -0.60
N ALA A 195 -19.35 1.99 -1.34
CA ALA A 195 -18.95 0.70 -0.78
C ALA A 195 -17.60 0.79 -0.04
N LEU A 196 -16.59 1.44 -0.63
CA LEU A 196 -15.29 1.65 0.01
C LEU A 196 -15.44 2.46 1.30
N ARG A 197 -16.19 3.55 1.27
CA ARG A 197 -16.43 4.43 2.44
C ARG A 197 -17.13 3.65 3.55
N TRP A 198 -18.19 2.91 3.22
CA TRP A 198 -18.89 2.09 4.19
C TRP A 198 -17.95 1.07 4.85
N GLY A 199 -17.08 0.41 4.07
CA GLY A 199 -16.09 -0.52 4.61
C GLY A 199 -15.11 0.15 5.57
N VAL A 200 -14.64 1.36 5.24
CA VAL A 200 -13.75 2.15 6.12
C VAL A 200 -14.47 2.58 7.41
N ASP A 201 -15.74 2.97 7.33
CA ASP A 201 -16.53 3.32 8.52
C ASP A 201 -16.76 2.09 9.43
N ASN A 202 -16.80 0.89 8.84
CA ASN A 202 -16.97 -0.40 9.53
C ASN A 202 -15.65 -1.21 9.64
N ARG A 203 -14.49 -0.55 9.65
CA ARG A 203 -13.16 -1.18 9.57
C ARG A 203 -12.87 -2.19 10.69
N THR A 204 -13.42 -2.00 11.87
CA THR A 204 -13.29 -2.96 12.98
C THR A 204 -13.98 -4.28 12.64
N GLN A 205 -15.21 -4.20 12.12
CA GLN A 205 -15.97 -5.37 11.68
C GLN A 205 -15.28 -6.05 10.48
N ALA A 206 -14.73 -5.27 9.55
CA ALA A 206 -13.98 -5.80 8.41
C ALA A 206 -12.78 -6.64 8.85
N VAL A 207 -11.98 -6.15 9.79
CA VAL A 207 -10.84 -6.91 10.32
C VAL A 207 -11.30 -8.19 11.02
N GLN A 208 -12.33 -8.12 11.86
CA GLN A 208 -12.87 -9.31 12.55
C GLN A 208 -13.40 -10.36 11.58
N ALA A 209 -14.10 -9.94 10.53
CA ALA A 209 -14.70 -10.85 9.56
C ALA A 209 -13.66 -11.55 8.65
N MET A 210 -12.50 -10.95 8.45
CA MET A 210 -11.49 -11.42 7.48
C MET A 210 -10.28 -12.11 8.14
N LEU A 211 -10.13 -12.01 9.46
CA LEU A 211 -9.08 -12.73 10.19
C LEU A 211 -9.55 -14.13 10.59
N SER A 212 -8.57 -15.06 10.64
CA SER A 212 -8.81 -16.37 11.22
C SER A 212 -9.17 -16.25 12.71
N PRO A 213 -10.13 -17.03 13.21
CA PRO A 213 -10.60 -16.95 14.61
C PRO A 213 -9.51 -17.15 15.66
N GLU A 214 -8.40 -17.83 15.33
CA GLU A 214 -7.29 -18.08 16.23
C GLU A 214 -6.35 -16.87 16.39
N ILE A 215 -6.50 -15.84 15.56
CA ILE A 215 -5.62 -14.66 15.58
C ILE A 215 -6.24 -13.58 16.45
N ASP A 216 -5.48 -13.07 17.43
CA ASP A 216 -5.90 -11.88 18.17
C ASP A 216 -6.06 -10.69 17.18
N PRO A 217 -7.29 -10.17 17.01
CA PRO A 217 -7.52 -9.08 16.09
C PRO A 217 -7.04 -7.72 16.59
N THR A 218 -6.76 -7.59 17.90
CA THR A 218 -6.51 -6.29 18.56
C THR A 218 -5.35 -5.50 17.93
N PRO A 219 -4.16 -6.06 17.69
CA PRO A 219 -3.07 -5.31 17.05
C PRO A 219 -3.42 -4.83 15.66
N LYS A 220 -4.14 -5.64 14.89
CA LYS A 220 -4.54 -5.38 13.52
C LYS A 220 -5.68 -4.37 13.40
N MET A 221 -6.61 -4.40 14.35
CA MET A 221 -7.65 -3.35 14.48
C MET A 221 -7.02 -2.00 14.84
N ASN A 222 -6.10 -1.96 15.79
CA ASN A 222 -5.37 -0.73 16.13
C ASN A 222 -4.63 -0.16 14.92
N TYR A 223 -3.98 -1.01 14.14
CA TYR A 223 -3.29 -0.64 12.92
C TYR A 223 -4.22 0.03 11.90
N VAL A 224 -5.33 -0.61 11.51
CA VAL A 224 -6.26 -0.04 10.51
C VAL A 224 -7.00 1.20 11.03
N GLN A 225 -7.09 1.38 12.35
CA GLN A 225 -7.76 2.53 12.97
C GLN A 225 -6.84 3.74 13.11
N ARG A 226 -5.54 3.54 13.34
CA ARG A 226 -4.62 4.60 13.78
C ARG A 226 -3.50 4.91 12.78
N SER A 227 -3.01 3.88 12.08
CA SER A 227 -1.82 4.00 11.24
C SER A 227 -2.16 4.18 9.76
N ILE A 228 -3.35 3.72 9.34
CA ILE A 228 -3.81 3.92 7.95
C ILE A 228 -4.76 5.11 7.84
N SER A 229 -4.46 5.99 6.89
CA SER A 229 -5.31 7.11 6.48
C SER A 229 -5.93 6.82 5.12
N TYR A 230 -7.24 6.58 5.13
CA TYR A 230 -7.96 6.07 3.95
C TYR A 230 -8.48 7.14 3.00
N GLU A 231 -8.66 8.37 3.45
CA GLU A 231 -9.15 9.46 2.62
C GLU A 231 -8.01 10.06 1.77
N LEU A 232 -8.22 10.22 0.48
CA LEU A 232 -7.32 10.90 -0.45
C LEU A 232 -7.62 12.41 -0.47
N ASP A 233 -7.31 13.08 0.62
CA ASP A 233 -7.46 14.52 0.80
C ASP A 233 -6.48 15.35 -0.06
N LEU A 234 -6.60 16.67 -0.02
CA LEU A 234 -5.76 17.58 -0.82
C LEU A 234 -4.28 17.45 -0.48
N ALA A 235 -3.92 17.25 0.80
CA ALA A 235 -2.53 17.11 1.23
C ALA A 235 -1.90 15.82 0.66
N LYS A 236 -2.66 14.71 0.65
CA LYS A 236 -2.23 13.45 0.05
C LYS A 236 -2.15 13.52 -1.47
N GLN A 237 -3.06 14.25 -2.13
CA GLN A 237 -2.97 14.50 -3.57
C GLN A 237 -1.72 15.31 -3.91
N GLU A 238 -1.35 16.31 -3.09
CA GLU A 238 -0.10 17.06 -3.24
C GLU A 238 1.13 16.16 -3.04
N ALA A 239 1.14 15.35 -1.99
CA ALA A 239 2.18 14.38 -1.70
C ALA A 239 2.40 13.40 -2.87
N MET A 240 1.31 12.87 -3.43
CA MET A 240 1.34 11.97 -4.58
C MET A 240 1.94 12.64 -5.82
N ARG A 241 1.53 13.89 -6.10
CA ARG A 241 2.12 14.68 -7.20
C ARG A 241 3.62 14.95 -6.99
N LEU A 242 4.03 15.27 -5.75
CA LEU A 242 5.44 15.45 -5.42
C LEU A 242 6.23 14.17 -5.63
N PHE A 243 5.76 13.05 -5.09
CA PHE A 243 6.40 11.74 -5.22
C PHE A 243 6.58 11.31 -6.68
N LEU A 244 5.58 11.54 -7.53
CA LEU A 244 5.64 11.16 -8.95
C LEU A 244 6.57 12.04 -9.78
N ARG A 245 6.86 13.28 -9.33
CA ARG A 245 7.79 14.19 -10.00
C ARG A 245 9.27 13.92 -9.65
N LEU A 246 9.56 13.31 -8.50
CA LEU A 246 10.91 12.97 -8.02
C LEU A 246 11.45 11.71 -8.69
#